data_d448ac5252e03f019e1f1e0e53091fe2
#
_entry.id   d448ac5252e03f019e1f1e0e53091fe2
#
_cell.length_a   1.000
_cell.length_b   1.000
_cell.length_c   1.000
_cell.angle_alpha   90.00
_cell.angle_beta   90.00
_cell.angle_gamma   90.00
#
_symmetry.space_group_name_H-M   'P 1'
#
loop_
_entity.id
_entity.type
_entity.pdbx_description
1 polymer ?
#
loop_
_entity_poly.entity_id
_entity_poly.type
_entity_poly.pdbx_seq_one_letter_code
_entity_poly.pdbx_strand_id
1 'polypeptide(L)'
;MTTSVSDIKSKLIAVIERGEADQAGLVALLSDSEKAAIGELGHWAVKDQIAHLNFWRDRTLRRLIAVRDGSEPPGPSPDFQQENERNFATHQHTPWSEISAASDQLFREAKQVIAQLTDAQLMETQKTGTVEISLSERVVSDFMQHPSEHLTQLWREHGEATRAEQQDRATVEALSELFGKKTTIYGYALYNLGCFYVGNGETDRAIAAVGEALPLIPSLVEWSKQDPDLDSLRDLPAFQALYER
;
A
#
# COMPACT_ATOMS: atom_id res chain seq x y z
N MET A 1 -3.00 25.23 12.78
CA MET A 1 -4.43 24.85 12.75
C MET A 1 -4.48 23.44 13.30
N THR A 2 -4.98 23.26 14.49
CA THR A 2 -5.15 21.93 15.10
C THR A 2 -6.28 21.23 14.33
N THR A 3 -5.94 20.25 13.53
CA THR A 3 -6.91 19.31 12.96
C THR A 3 -7.70 18.74 14.13
N SER A 4 -9.01 18.88 14.11
CA SER A 4 -9.89 18.39 15.17
C SER A 4 -9.64 16.89 15.35
N VAL A 5 -9.29 16.45 16.54
CA VAL A 5 -8.98 15.08 16.92
C VAL A 5 -10.13 14.10 16.62
N SER A 6 -11.33 14.62 16.37
CA SER A 6 -12.56 13.88 16.03
C SER A 6 -12.61 13.31 14.61
N ASP A 7 -11.56 13.51 13.77
CA ASP A 7 -11.63 13.24 12.33
C ASP A 7 -10.82 12.01 11.86
N ILE A 8 -9.84 11.54 12.66
CA ILE A 8 -8.93 10.48 12.20
C ILE A 8 -9.61 9.13 11.97
N LYS A 9 -10.54 8.73 12.83
CA LYS A 9 -11.31 7.49 12.66
C LYS A 9 -12.10 7.48 11.37
N SER A 10 -12.84 8.57 11.11
CA SER A 10 -13.65 8.70 9.89
C SER A 10 -12.78 8.65 8.64
N LYS A 11 -11.62 9.29 8.66
CA LYS A 11 -10.66 9.26 7.56
C LYS A 11 -10.06 7.87 7.35
N LEU A 12 -9.69 7.16 8.41
CA LEU A 12 -9.17 5.80 8.30
C LEU A 12 -10.23 4.81 7.79
N ILE A 13 -11.48 4.96 8.23
CA ILE A 13 -12.58 4.16 7.70
C ILE A 13 -12.78 4.45 6.22
N ALA A 14 -12.74 5.71 5.80
CA ALA A 14 -12.84 6.08 4.39
C ALA A 14 -11.68 5.53 3.54
N VAL A 15 -10.45 5.49 4.08
CA VAL A 15 -9.28 4.83 3.44
C VAL A 15 -9.56 3.34 3.22
N ILE A 16 -10.08 2.64 4.24
CA ILE A 16 -10.40 1.21 4.12
C ILE A 16 -11.53 0.97 3.11
N GLU A 17 -12.59 1.80 3.14
CA GLU A 17 -13.69 1.72 2.19
C GLU A 17 -13.24 1.99 0.75
N ARG A 18 -12.30 2.90 0.56
CA ARG A 18 -11.70 3.17 -0.74
C ARG A 18 -10.88 1.97 -1.23
N GLY A 19 -10.00 1.40 -0.41
CA GLY A 19 -9.23 0.20 -0.75
C GLY A 19 -10.10 -1.01 -1.05
N GLU A 20 -11.22 -1.19 -0.30
CA GLU A 20 -12.24 -2.20 -0.55
C GLU A 20 -12.91 -2.00 -1.92
N ALA A 21 -13.30 -0.77 -2.25
CA ALA A 21 -13.93 -0.43 -3.52
C ALA A 21 -12.99 -0.60 -4.72
N ASP A 22 -11.72 -0.19 -4.59
CA ASP A 22 -10.71 -0.35 -5.62
C ASP A 22 -10.44 -1.84 -5.90
N GLN A 23 -10.28 -2.67 -4.86
CA GLN A 23 -10.12 -4.12 -5.03
C GLN A 23 -11.37 -4.76 -5.63
N ALA A 24 -12.57 -4.42 -5.17
CA ALA A 24 -13.82 -4.96 -5.70
C ALA A 24 -14.02 -4.58 -7.17
N GLY A 25 -13.69 -3.35 -7.54
CA GLY A 25 -13.73 -2.89 -8.92
C GLY A 25 -12.82 -3.68 -9.86
N LEU A 26 -11.58 -3.98 -9.42
CA LEU A 26 -10.66 -4.84 -10.16
C LEU A 26 -11.19 -6.27 -10.28
N VAL A 27 -11.62 -6.85 -9.17
CA VAL A 27 -12.16 -8.23 -9.12
C VAL A 27 -13.35 -8.41 -10.06
N ALA A 28 -14.15 -7.36 -10.29
CA ALA A 28 -15.27 -7.39 -11.22
C ALA A 28 -14.85 -7.51 -12.70
N LEU A 29 -13.61 -7.17 -13.04
CA LEU A 29 -13.06 -7.31 -14.40
C LEU A 29 -12.48 -8.70 -14.64
N LEU A 30 -12.10 -9.42 -13.58
CA LEU A 30 -11.42 -10.70 -13.71
C LEU A 30 -12.35 -11.80 -14.22
N SER A 31 -11.87 -12.54 -15.20
CA SER A 31 -12.49 -13.79 -15.65
C SER A 31 -12.36 -14.90 -14.58
N ASP A 32 -13.18 -15.95 -14.70
CA ASP A 32 -13.09 -17.11 -13.80
C ASP A 32 -11.72 -17.84 -13.94
N SER A 33 -11.11 -17.81 -15.12
CA SER A 33 -9.79 -18.38 -15.34
C SER A 33 -8.69 -17.60 -14.61
N GLU A 34 -8.76 -16.27 -14.58
CA GLU A 34 -7.80 -15.45 -13.84
C GLU A 34 -7.96 -15.62 -12.32
N LYS A 35 -9.22 -15.71 -11.84
CA LYS A 35 -9.51 -16.02 -10.43
C LYS A 35 -9.03 -17.40 -9.99
N ALA A 36 -9.02 -18.38 -10.90
CA ALA A 36 -8.57 -19.75 -10.64
C ALA A 36 -7.07 -19.97 -10.89
N ALA A 37 -6.38 -19.02 -11.53
CA ALA A 37 -4.98 -19.16 -11.87
C ALA A 37 -4.11 -19.34 -10.62
N ILE A 38 -3.09 -20.18 -10.76
CA ILE A 38 -2.06 -20.39 -9.74
C ILE A 38 -0.77 -19.83 -10.32
N GLY A 39 -0.17 -18.88 -9.62
CA GLY A 39 1.11 -18.30 -10.00
C GLY A 39 2.29 -19.16 -9.58
N GLU A 40 3.47 -18.65 -9.86
CA GLU A 40 4.74 -19.22 -9.41
C GLU A 40 5.42 -18.22 -8.45
N LEU A 41 6.36 -18.71 -7.66
CA LEU A 41 7.13 -17.84 -6.77
C LEU A 41 7.89 -16.79 -7.61
N GLY A 42 7.66 -15.52 -7.32
CA GLY A 42 8.18 -14.39 -8.10
C GLY A 42 7.32 -13.96 -9.30
N HIS A 43 6.30 -14.76 -9.69
CA HIS A 43 5.35 -14.44 -10.76
C HIS A 43 3.92 -14.80 -10.30
N TRP A 44 3.41 -14.01 -9.37
CA TRP A 44 2.14 -14.26 -8.71
C TRP A 44 0.94 -14.00 -9.62
N ALA A 45 0.00 -14.93 -9.65
CA ALA A 45 -1.32 -14.70 -10.21
C ALA A 45 -2.12 -13.71 -9.33
N VAL A 46 -3.21 -13.16 -9.86
CA VAL A 46 -4.06 -12.20 -9.12
C VAL A 46 -4.49 -12.76 -7.76
N LYS A 47 -4.89 -14.04 -7.72
CA LYS A 47 -5.28 -14.72 -6.48
C LYS A 47 -4.17 -14.70 -5.43
N ASP A 48 -2.94 -14.92 -5.85
CA ASP A 48 -1.78 -14.97 -4.95
C ASP A 48 -1.47 -13.57 -4.41
N GLN A 49 -1.61 -12.54 -5.25
CA GLN A 49 -1.47 -11.13 -4.84
C GLN A 49 -2.53 -10.75 -3.80
N ILE A 50 -3.80 -11.12 -4.01
CA ILE A 50 -4.85 -10.85 -3.03
C ILE A 50 -4.62 -11.62 -1.73
N ALA A 51 -4.16 -12.88 -1.78
CA ALA A 51 -3.80 -13.63 -0.58
C ALA A 51 -2.63 -12.99 0.19
N HIS A 52 -1.64 -12.45 -0.52
CA HIS A 52 -0.53 -11.70 0.05
C HIS A 52 -1.02 -10.41 0.73
N LEU A 53 -1.88 -9.63 0.08
CA LEU A 53 -2.47 -8.44 0.68
C LEU A 53 -3.30 -8.77 1.93
N ASN A 54 -4.06 -9.87 1.91
CA ASN A 54 -4.82 -10.33 3.06
C ASN A 54 -3.91 -10.69 4.25
N PHE A 55 -2.75 -11.30 4.01
CA PHE A 55 -1.79 -11.61 5.06
C PHE A 55 -1.31 -10.35 5.79
N TRP A 56 -0.95 -9.29 5.07
CA TRP A 56 -0.48 -8.04 5.68
C TRP A 56 -1.61 -7.28 6.38
N ARG A 57 -2.82 -7.29 5.79
CA ARG A 57 -4.02 -6.72 6.43
C ARG A 57 -4.38 -7.44 7.73
N ASP A 58 -4.28 -8.79 7.77
CA ASP A 58 -4.51 -9.57 8.99
C ASP A 58 -3.51 -9.19 10.08
N ARG A 59 -2.24 -9.02 9.75
CA ARG A 59 -1.24 -8.57 10.72
C ARG A 59 -1.57 -7.20 11.30
N THR A 60 -2.02 -6.28 10.47
CA THR A 60 -2.46 -4.95 10.92
C THR A 60 -3.72 -5.04 11.77
N LEU A 61 -4.71 -5.84 11.37
CA LEU A 61 -5.92 -6.08 12.16
C LEU A 61 -5.58 -6.66 13.55
N ARG A 62 -4.68 -7.63 13.64
CA ARG A 62 -4.22 -8.19 14.93
C ARG A 62 -3.55 -7.14 15.81
N ARG A 63 -2.82 -6.17 15.25
CA ARG A 63 -2.24 -5.05 16.01
C ARG A 63 -3.33 -4.11 16.55
N LEU A 64 -4.31 -3.78 15.71
CA LEU A 64 -5.47 -2.98 16.13
C LEU A 64 -6.22 -3.65 17.28
N ILE A 65 -6.47 -4.96 17.17
CA ILE A 65 -7.11 -5.77 18.21
C ILE A 65 -6.27 -5.79 19.49
N ALA A 66 -4.97 -5.99 19.38
CA ALA A 66 -4.06 -6.03 20.54
C ALA A 66 -4.07 -4.69 21.32
N VAL A 67 -4.05 -3.56 20.61
CA VAL A 67 -4.14 -2.25 21.24
C VAL A 67 -5.51 -2.01 21.88
N ARG A 68 -6.59 -2.42 21.22
CA ARG A 68 -7.94 -2.36 21.79
C ARG A 68 -8.05 -3.14 23.12
N ASP A 69 -7.49 -4.34 23.13
CA ASP A 69 -7.63 -5.29 24.25
C ASP A 69 -6.52 -5.15 25.30
N GLY A 70 -5.54 -4.27 25.06
CA GLY A 70 -4.38 -4.09 25.96
C GLY A 70 -3.47 -5.31 26.01
N SER A 71 -3.41 -6.11 24.93
CA SER A 71 -2.56 -7.28 24.78
C SER A 71 -1.29 -6.98 23.94
N GLU A 72 -0.35 -7.92 23.93
CA GLU A 72 0.88 -7.74 23.16
C GLU A 72 0.60 -7.86 21.66
N PRO A 73 1.00 -6.88 20.84
CA PRO A 73 0.81 -6.93 19.39
C PRO A 73 1.79 -7.94 18.75
N PRO A 74 1.46 -8.44 17.54
CA PRO A 74 2.38 -9.27 16.78
C PRO A 74 3.76 -8.63 16.64
N GLY A 75 4.82 -9.40 16.90
CA GLY A 75 6.21 -8.95 16.76
C GLY A 75 6.54 -8.48 15.32
N PRO A 76 7.72 -7.85 15.13
CA PRO A 76 8.18 -7.49 13.78
C PRO A 76 8.38 -8.74 12.93
N SER A 77 8.22 -8.59 11.62
CA SER A 77 8.69 -9.62 10.69
C SER A 77 10.21 -9.52 10.58
N PRO A 78 10.95 -10.58 10.91
CA PRO A 78 12.41 -10.55 10.79
C PRO A 78 12.87 -10.63 9.32
N ASP A 79 12.06 -11.24 8.44
CA ASP A 79 12.34 -11.46 7.03
C ASP A 79 11.04 -11.43 6.23
N PHE A 80 10.79 -10.30 5.58
CA PHE A 80 9.59 -10.09 4.76
C PHE A 80 9.52 -11.05 3.57
N GLN A 81 10.65 -11.32 2.94
CA GLN A 81 10.68 -12.22 1.78
C GLN A 81 10.30 -13.64 2.20
N GLN A 82 10.88 -14.15 3.27
CA GLN A 82 10.56 -15.48 3.77
C GLN A 82 9.08 -15.59 4.21
N GLU A 83 8.51 -14.54 4.80
CA GLU A 83 7.08 -14.53 5.15
C GLU A 83 6.21 -14.53 3.91
N ASN A 84 6.55 -13.77 2.87
CA ASN A 84 5.84 -13.75 1.60
C ASN A 84 5.88 -15.12 0.90
N GLU A 85 7.04 -15.77 0.88
CA GLU A 85 7.21 -17.13 0.33
C GLU A 85 6.36 -18.17 1.09
N ARG A 86 6.34 -18.10 2.43
CA ARG A 86 5.49 -18.97 3.26
C ARG A 86 4.01 -18.72 3.01
N ASN A 87 3.61 -17.46 2.92
CA ASN A 87 2.22 -17.10 2.63
C ASN A 87 1.80 -17.63 1.27
N PHE A 88 2.62 -17.44 0.23
CA PHE A 88 2.39 -18.00 -1.10
C PHE A 88 2.22 -19.52 -1.04
N ALA A 89 3.18 -20.24 -0.46
CA ALA A 89 3.12 -21.72 -0.34
C ALA A 89 1.88 -22.21 0.43
N THR A 90 1.40 -21.43 1.40
CA THR A 90 0.21 -21.76 2.18
C THR A 90 -1.06 -21.59 1.37
N HIS A 91 -1.15 -20.56 0.53
CA HIS A 91 -2.40 -20.13 -0.12
C HIS A 91 -2.47 -20.45 -1.62
N GLN A 92 -1.38 -20.89 -2.27
CA GLN A 92 -1.36 -21.14 -3.71
C GLN A 92 -2.49 -22.05 -4.22
N HIS A 93 -2.96 -23.00 -3.40
CA HIS A 93 -4.04 -23.91 -3.74
C HIS A 93 -5.40 -23.57 -3.08
N THR A 94 -5.45 -22.48 -2.29
CA THR A 94 -6.70 -22.02 -1.67
C THR A 94 -7.67 -21.54 -2.75
N PRO A 95 -8.95 -21.96 -2.73
CA PRO A 95 -9.93 -21.50 -3.69
C PRO A 95 -10.13 -19.98 -3.65
N TRP A 96 -10.40 -19.39 -4.81
CA TRP A 96 -10.70 -17.95 -4.91
C TRP A 96 -11.78 -17.50 -3.93
N SER A 97 -12.85 -18.29 -3.80
CA SER A 97 -13.98 -17.97 -2.89
C SER A 97 -13.55 -17.79 -1.43
N GLU A 98 -12.56 -18.56 -0.97
CA GLU A 98 -12.03 -18.44 0.38
C GLU A 98 -11.13 -17.21 0.53
N ILE A 99 -10.26 -16.95 -0.48
CA ILE A 99 -9.40 -15.76 -0.51
C ILE A 99 -10.24 -14.48 -0.53
N SER A 100 -11.29 -14.43 -1.37
CA SER A 100 -12.20 -13.29 -1.45
C SER A 100 -12.98 -13.08 -0.15
N ALA A 101 -13.54 -14.16 0.41
CA ALA A 101 -14.27 -14.06 1.69
C ALA A 101 -13.39 -13.59 2.84
N ALA A 102 -12.11 -13.99 2.86
CA ALA A 102 -11.12 -13.49 3.83
C ALA A 102 -10.87 -11.97 3.64
N SER A 103 -10.77 -11.47 2.40
CA SER A 103 -10.69 -10.03 2.14
C SER A 103 -11.87 -9.26 2.72
N ASP A 104 -13.09 -9.72 2.41
CA ASP A 104 -14.33 -9.07 2.87
C ASP A 104 -14.41 -9.04 4.40
N GLN A 105 -13.95 -10.11 5.05
CA GLN A 105 -13.89 -10.18 6.51
C GLN A 105 -12.88 -9.18 7.07
N LEU A 106 -11.67 -9.11 6.51
CA LEU A 106 -10.61 -8.20 6.96
C LEU A 106 -11.03 -6.74 6.86
N PHE A 107 -11.62 -6.33 5.74
CA PHE A 107 -12.13 -4.97 5.57
C PHE A 107 -13.22 -4.64 6.60
N ARG A 108 -14.17 -5.54 6.81
CA ARG A 108 -15.27 -5.34 7.77
C ARG A 108 -14.74 -5.24 9.21
N GLU A 109 -13.89 -6.18 9.62
CA GLU A 109 -13.37 -6.24 10.99
C GLU A 109 -12.46 -5.05 11.31
N ALA A 110 -11.60 -4.64 10.37
CA ALA A 110 -10.73 -3.47 10.55
C ALA A 110 -11.55 -2.20 10.81
N LYS A 111 -12.62 -1.95 10.03
CA LYS A 111 -13.54 -0.83 10.26
C LYS A 111 -14.20 -0.89 11.65
N GLN A 112 -14.63 -2.09 12.07
CA GLN A 112 -15.25 -2.29 13.40
C GLN A 112 -14.27 -2.03 14.54
N VAL A 113 -13.04 -2.52 14.44
CA VAL A 113 -12.02 -2.33 15.48
C VAL A 113 -11.58 -0.87 15.56
N ILE A 114 -11.34 -0.20 14.43
CA ILE A 114 -11.00 1.23 14.39
C ILE A 114 -12.08 2.08 15.07
N ALA A 115 -13.36 1.78 14.86
CA ALA A 115 -14.46 2.49 15.51
C ALA A 115 -14.41 2.40 17.06
N GLN A 116 -13.82 1.35 17.61
CA GLN A 116 -13.70 1.10 19.05
C GLN A 116 -12.44 1.73 19.68
N LEU A 117 -11.42 2.04 18.89
CA LEU A 117 -10.18 2.64 19.36
C LEU A 117 -10.35 4.14 19.64
N THR A 118 -9.53 4.70 20.52
CA THR A 118 -9.39 6.14 20.69
C THR A 118 -8.42 6.72 19.67
N ASP A 119 -8.54 8.01 19.41
CA ASP A 119 -7.60 8.71 18.51
C ASP A 119 -6.15 8.63 19.02
N ALA A 120 -5.96 8.70 20.34
CA ALA A 120 -4.64 8.54 20.95
C ALA A 120 -4.03 7.16 20.64
N GLN A 121 -4.83 6.09 20.74
CA GLN A 121 -4.39 4.73 20.40
C GLN A 121 -4.05 4.60 18.91
N LEU A 122 -4.83 5.21 18.01
CA LEU A 122 -4.58 5.19 16.58
C LEU A 122 -3.31 5.96 16.19
N MET A 123 -2.99 7.02 16.93
CA MET A 123 -1.79 7.84 16.69
C MET A 123 -0.56 7.35 17.46
N GLU A 124 -0.72 6.35 18.33
CA GLU A 124 0.40 5.79 19.08
C GLU A 124 1.40 5.12 18.14
N THR A 125 2.64 5.55 18.25
CA THR A 125 3.75 5.01 17.46
C THR A 125 4.20 3.68 18.05
N GLN A 126 4.26 2.66 17.20
CA GLN A 126 4.75 1.34 17.57
C GLN A 126 6.08 1.07 16.87
N LYS A 127 7.04 0.60 17.65
CA LYS A 127 8.33 0.16 17.11
C LYS A 127 8.19 -1.24 16.49
N THR A 128 8.48 -1.34 15.20
CA THR A 128 8.48 -2.61 14.49
C THR A 128 9.85 -2.80 13.84
N GLY A 129 10.75 -3.52 14.52
CA GLY A 129 12.15 -3.61 14.10
C GLY A 129 12.86 -2.26 14.22
N THR A 130 13.33 -1.73 13.09
CA THR A 130 13.98 -0.42 12.97
C THR A 130 13.03 0.71 12.62
N VAL A 131 11.75 0.39 12.32
CA VAL A 131 10.75 1.36 11.87
C VAL A 131 9.81 1.70 13.03
N GLU A 132 9.60 2.98 13.24
CA GLU A 132 8.56 3.51 14.13
C GLU A 132 7.44 4.10 13.28
N ILE A 133 6.25 3.53 13.39
CA ILE A 133 5.07 3.94 12.62
C ILE A 133 3.83 3.82 13.50
N SER A 134 2.91 4.76 13.35
CA SER A 134 1.64 4.73 14.08
C SER A 134 0.70 3.65 13.53
N LEU A 135 -0.31 3.26 14.33
CA LEU A 135 -1.35 2.35 13.84
C LEU A 135 -2.10 2.94 12.64
N SER A 136 -2.35 4.24 12.65
CA SER A 136 -3.00 4.93 11.54
C SER A 136 -2.17 4.87 10.25
N GLU A 137 -0.85 5.09 10.32
CA GLU A 137 0.03 4.93 9.16
C GLU A 137 0.04 3.50 8.64
N ARG A 138 0.03 2.52 9.54
CA ARG A 138 -0.04 1.10 9.17
C ARG A 138 -1.35 0.73 8.49
N VAL A 139 -2.48 1.27 8.96
CA VAL A 139 -3.78 1.08 8.29
C VAL A 139 -3.74 1.63 6.87
N VAL A 140 -3.23 2.84 6.67
CA VAL A 140 -3.13 3.41 5.31
C VAL A 140 -2.15 2.60 4.45
N SER A 141 -1.02 2.17 5.04
CA SER A 141 -0.06 1.31 4.34
C SER A 141 -0.72 0.04 3.82
N ASP A 142 -1.34 -0.77 4.69
CA ASP A 142 -1.75 -2.14 4.33
C ASP A 142 -3.15 -2.22 3.69
N PHE A 143 -3.99 -1.19 3.85
CA PHE A 143 -5.33 -1.16 3.24
C PHE A 143 -5.43 -0.29 1.99
N MET A 144 -4.44 0.54 1.68
CA MET A 144 -4.48 1.43 0.53
C MET A 144 -3.16 1.50 -0.25
N GLN A 145 -2.02 1.84 0.39
CA GLN A 145 -0.75 2.05 -0.31
C GLN A 145 -0.18 0.75 -0.89
N HIS A 146 0.06 -0.26 -0.07
CA HIS A 146 0.56 -1.55 -0.51
C HIS A 146 -0.38 -2.26 -1.52
N PRO A 147 -1.72 -2.23 -1.34
CA PRO A 147 -2.63 -2.63 -2.42
C PRO A 147 -2.45 -1.86 -3.72
N SER A 148 -2.20 -0.55 -3.68
CA SER A 148 -1.93 0.26 -4.88
C SER A 148 -0.71 -0.28 -5.63
N GLU A 149 0.37 -0.61 -4.96
CA GLU A 149 1.59 -1.19 -5.56
C GLU A 149 1.33 -2.49 -6.33
N HIS A 150 0.39 -3.33 -5.85
CA HIS A 150 0.03 -4.58 -6.52
C HIS A 150 -1.09 -4.44 -7.55
N LEU A 151 -2.12 -3.64 -7.26
CA LEU A 151 -3.34 -3.61 -8.07
C LEU A 151 -3.25 -2.64 -9.24
N THR A 152 -2.41 -1.59 -9.17
CA THR A 152 -2.23 -0.61 -10.22
C THR A 152 -1.76 -1.25 -11.54
N GLN A 153 -0.84 -2.21 -11.48
CA GLN A 153 -0.41 -2.96 -12.65
C GLN A 153 -1.57 -3.78 -13.24
N LEU A 154 -2.33 -4.48 -12.42
CA LEU A 154 -3.48 -5.28 -12.87
C LEU A 154 -4.55 -4.41 -13.53
N TRP A 155 -4.83 -3.23 -13.02
CA TRP A 155 -5.71 -2.25 -13.67
C TRP A 155 -5.22 -1.92 -15.09
N ARG A 156 -3.92 -1.69 -15.25
CA ARG A 156 -3.32 -1.38 -16.56
C ARG A 156 -3.42 -2.55 -17.54
N GLU A 157 -3.17 -3.76 -17.07
CA GLU A 157 -3.27 -5.00 -17.88
C GLU A 157 -4.70 -5.23 -18.38
N HIS A 158 -5.71 -4.75 -17.65
CA HIS A 158 -7.12 -4.77 -18.04
C HIS A 158 -7.58 -3.52 -18.83
N GLY A 159 -6.64 -2.66 -19.26
CA GLY A 159 -6.96 -1.47 -20.03
C GLY A 159 -7.51 -0.28 -19.24
N GLU A 160 -7.48 -0.35 -17.91
CA GLU A 160 -8.05 0.63 -16.97
C GLU A 160 -6.97 1.58 -16.41
N ALA A 161 -6.08 2.09 -17.26
CA ALA A 161 -4.97 2.97 -16.86
C ALA A 161 -5.43 4.21 -16.07
N THR A 162 -6.61 4.78 -16.42
CA THR A 162 -7.19 5.91 -15.68
C THR A 162 -7.54 5.54 -14.24
N ARG A 163 -8.05 4.34 -13.99
CA ARG A 163 -8.34 3.87 -12.62
C ARG A 163 -7.06 3.60 -11.84
N ALA A 164 -6.04 3.04 -12.50
CA ALA A 164 -4.72 2.89 -11.91
C ALA A 164 -4.17 4.24 -11.40
N GLU A 165 -4.19 5.28 -12.24
CA GLU A 165 -3.77 6.63 -11.84
C GLU A 165 -4.63 7.18 -10.68
N GLN A 166 -5.94 6.99 -10.74
CA GLN A 166 -6.85 7.47 -9.69
C GLN A 166 -6.56 6.79 -8.35
N GLN A 167 -6.20 5.50 -8.33
CA GLN A 167 -5.85 4.77 -7.12
C GLN A 167 -4.57 5.32 -6.51
N ASP A 168 -3.49 5.47 -7.28
CA ASP A 168 -2.22 6.00 -6.78
C ASP A 168 -2.36 7.44 -6.28
N ARG A 169 -3.05 8.29 -7.04
CA ARG A 169 -3.32 9.68 -6.62
C ARG A 169 -4.14 9.76 -5.35
N ALA A 170 -5.19 8.93 -5.21
CA ALA A 170 -5.99 8.89 -3.99
C ALA A 170 -5.17 8.47 -2.78
N THR A 171 -4.19 7.56 -2.96
CA THR A 171 -3.25 7.18 -1.91
C THR A 171 -2.39 8.37 -1.47
N VAL A 172 -1.81 9.10 -2.41
CA VAL A 172 -1.02 10.32 -2.13
C VAL A 172 -1.87 11.39 -1.43
N GLU A 173 -3.11 11.60 -1.89
CA GLU A 173 -4.04 12.58 -1.28
C GLU A 173 -4.39 12.19 0.16
N ALA A 174 -4.78 10.93 0.41
CA ALA A 174 -5.12 10.44 1.75
C ALA A 174 -3.96 10.59 2.73
N LEU A 175 -2.74 10.25 2.32
CA LEU A 175 -1.54 10.40 3.14
C LEU A 175 -1.23 11.86 3.44
N SER A 176 -1.38 12.75 2.43
CA SER A 176 -1.21 14.19 2.61
C SER A 176 -2.22 14.79 3.61
N GLU A 177 -3.47 14.33 3.56
CA GLU A 177 -4.55 14.82 4.45
C GLU A 177 -4.43 14.31 5.88
N LEU A 178 -3.99 13.05 6.05
CA LEU A 178 -3.87 12.41 7.36
C LEU A 178 -2.59 12.83 8.09
N PHE A 179 -1.47 12.84 7.40
CA PHE A 179 -0.14 12.94 8.01
C PHE A 179 0.67 14.14 7.52
N GLY A 180 0.17 14.84 6.49
CA GLY A 180 0.88 15.94 5.84
C GLY A 180 1.98 15.46 4.86
N LYS A 181 2.51 16.42 4.10
CA LYS A 181 3.43 16.17 2.98
C LYS A 181 4.90 15.98 3.38
N LYS A 182 5.20 15.84 4.67
CA LYS A 182 6.59 15.74 5.15
C LYS A 182 6.88 14.41 5.85
N THR A 183 6.11 13.39 5.55
CA THR A 183 6.26 12.05 6.11
C THR A 183 6.92 11.10 5.11
N THR A 184 7.65 10.12 5.62
CA THR A 184 8.27 9.08 4.80
C THR A 184 7.23 8.27 4.02
N ILE A 185 6.09 7.96 4.64
CA ILE A 185 5.02 7.20 3.98
C ILE A 185 4.39 7.98 2.80
N TYR A 186 4.22 9.29 2.94
CA TYR A 186 3.81 10.16 1.82
C TYR A 186 4.85 10.14 0.70
N GLY A 187 6.14 10.20 1.06
CA GLY A 187 7.23 10.10 0.11
C GLY A 187 7.20 8.81 -0.70
N TYR A 188 7.01 7.65 -0.05
CA TYR A 188 6.90 6.36 -0.76
C TYR A 188 5.74 6.35 -1.76
N ALA A 189 4.54 6.81 -1.35
CA ALA A 189 3.39 6.86 -2.26
C ALA A 189 3.64 7.79 -3.46
N LEU A 190 4.31 8.91 -3.23
CA LEU A 190 4.67 9.85 -4.28
C LEU A 190 5.73 9.28 -5.24
N TYR A 191 6.70 8.52 -4.71
CA TYR A 191 7.69 7.80 -5.52
C TYR A 191 7.01 6.77 -6.44
N ASN A 192 6.11 5.95 -5.90
CA ASN A 192 5.35 4.95 -6.66
C ASN A 192 4.49 5.62 -7.75
N LEU A 193 3.84 6.75 -7.43
CA LEU A 193 3.13 7.55 -8.44
C LEU A 193 4.08 8.08 -9.54
N GLY A 194 5.33 8.42 -9.19
CA GLY A 194 6.37 8.77 -10.14
C GLY A 194 6.69 7.61 -11.08
N CYS A 195 6.90 6.39 -10.56
CA CYS A 195 7.11 5.17 -11.35
C CYS A 195 5.91 4.88 -12.26
N PHE A 196 4.68 5.07 -11.76
CA PHE A 196 3.47 4.97 -12.59
C PHE A 196 3.51 5.92 -13.78
N TYR A 197 3.88 7.18 -13.58
CA TYR A 197 3.99 8.17 -14.67
C TYR A 197 5.07 7.81 -15.69
N VAL A 198 6.19 7.23 -15.25
CA VAL A 198 7.20 6.67 -16.18
C VAL A 198 6.59 5.63 -17.09
N GLY A 199 5.89 4.66 -16.51
CA GLY A 199 5.23 3.59 -17.26
C GLY A 199 4.17 4.08 -18.26
N ASN A 200 3.65 5.30 -18.08
CA ASN A 200 2.70 5.96 -19.00
C ASN A 200 3.39 6.93 -19.97
N GLY A 201 4.72 7.11 -19.91
CA GLY A 201 5.43 8.08 -20.75
C GLY A 201 5.27 9.54 -20.33
N GLU A 202 4.77 9.80 -19.12
CA GLU A 202 4.52 11.14 -18.58
C GLU A 202 5.75 11.69 -17.87
N THR A 203 6.83 11.85 -18.60
CA THR A 203 8.19 12.16 -18.13
C THR A 203 8.26 13.35 -17.14
N ASP A 204 7.62 14.48 -17.47
CA ASP A 204 7.69 15.68 -16.63
C ASP A 204 6.99 15.47 -15.28
N ARG A 205 5.85 14.76 -15.28
CA ARG A 205 5.12 14.40 -14.06
C ARG A 205 5.90 13.42 -13.20
N ALA A 206 6.56 12.45 -13.85
CA ALA A 206 7.40 11.48 -13.18
C ALA A 206 8.57 12.16 -12.46
N ILE A 207 9.33 13.01 -13.16
CA ILE A 207 10.46 13.74 -12.58
C ILE A 207 10.02 14.65 -11.43
N ALA A 208 8.87 15.31 -11.55
CA ALA A 208 8.33 16.15 -10.49
C ALA A 208 7.98 15.33 -9.24
N ALA A 209 7.27 14.19 -9.41
CA ALA A 209 6.88 13.32 -8.31
C ALA A 209 8.09 12.70 -7.60
N VAL A 210 9.04 12.12 -8.35
CA VAL A 210 10.27 11.56 -7.80
C VAL A 210 11.11 12.64 -7.09
N GLY A 211 11.21 13.84 -7.68
CA GLY A 211 11.96 14.97 -7.10
C GLY A 211 11.37 15.49 -5.79
N GLU A 212 10.04 15.41 -5.61
CA GLU A 212 9.36 15.72 -4.34
C GLU A 212 9.53 14.57 -3.33
N ALA A 213 9.57 13.32 -3.79
CA ALA A 213 9.65 12.14 -2.95
C ALA A 213 11.03 11.93 -2.33
N LEU A 214 12.12 12.02 -3.11
CA LEU A 214 13.47 11.64 -2.68
C LEU A 214 13.96 12.36 -1.39
N PRO A 215 13.72 13.65 -1.18
CA PRO A 215 14.09 14.31 0.08
C PRO A 215 13.38 13.76 1.31
N LEU A 216 12.23 13.09 1.14
CA LEU A 216 11.43 12.50 2.20
C LEU A 216 11.86 11.06 2.52
N ILE A 217 12.61 10.42 1.61
CA ILE A 217 13.03 9.02 1.70
C ILE A 217 14.53 8.89 1.40
N PRO A 218 15.41 9.39 2.28
CA PRO A 218 16.87 9.34 2.04
C PRO A 218 17.40 7.94 1.76
N SER A 219 16.76 6.90 2.31
CA SER A 219 17.13 5.50 2.09
C SER A 219 16.91 5.01 0.64
N LEU A 220 16.02 5.65 -0.12
CA LEU A 220 15.76 5.31 -1.52
C LEU A 220 16.64 6.04 -2.53
N VAL A 221 17.39 7.07 -2.12
CA VAL A 221 18.18 7.89 -3.06
C VAL A 221 19.15 7.06 -3.88
N GLU A 222 19.90 6.15 -3.24
CA GLU A 222 20.84 5.30 -3.97
C GLU A 222 20.15 4.19 -4.78
N TRP A 223 19.03 3.67 -4.29
CA TRP A 223 18.22 2.69 -5.03
C TRP A 223 17.61 3.31 -6.27
N SER A 224 17.06 4.52 -6.19
CA SER A 224 16.37 5.19 -7.31
C SER A 224 17.28 5.44 -8.51
N LYS A 225 18.60 5.50 -8.32
CA LYS A 225 19.57 5.60 -9.41
C LYS A 225 19.65 4.35 -10.29
N GLN A 226 19.23 3.20 -9.77
CA GLN A 226 19.29 1.90 -10.43
C GLN A 226 17.91 1.21 -10.52
N ASP A 227 16.85 1.87 -10.09
CA ASP A 227 15.49 1.36 -10.14
C ASP A 227 15.06 1.14 -11.60
N PRO A 228 14.74 -0.10 -12.01
CA PRO A 228 14.32 -0.38 -13.38
C PRO A 228 13.11 0.43 -13.83
N ASP A 229 12.21 0.78 -12.92
CA ASP A 229 11.01 1.56 -13.23
C ASP A 229 11.35 3.00 -13.68
N LEU A 230 12.55 3.49 -13.36
CA LEU A 230 13.02 4.83 -13.73
C LEU A 230 14.03 4.83 -14.90
N ASP A 231 14.28 3.69 -15.54
CA ASP A 231 15.30 3.54 -16.59
C ASP A 231 15.19 4.58 -17.71
N SER A 232 13.98 4.87 -18.17
CA SER A 232 13.74 5.84 -19.24
C SER A 232 14.03 7.30 -18.86
N LEU A 233 14.15 7.59 -17.57
CA LEU A 233 14.49 8.93 -17.09
C LEU A 233 16.00 9.14 -16.88
N ARG A 234 16.78 8.06 -16.78
CA ARG A 234 18.16 8.05 -16.26
C ARG A 234 19.10 8.99 -16.99
N ASP A 235 18.96 9.08 -18.31
CA ASP A 235 19.81 9.92 -19.16
C ASP A 235 19.28 11.36 -19.32
N LEU A 236 18.16 11.71 -18.70
CA LEU A 236 17.57 13.03 -18.81
C LEU A 236 18.27 14.00 -17.85
N PRO A 237 18.76 15.17 -18.32
CA PRO A 237 19.42 16.15 -17.44
C PRO A 237 18.56 16.60 -16.26
N ALA A 238 17.22 16.73 -16.47
CA ALA A 238 16.31 17.12 -15.41
C ALA A 238 16.20 16.06 -14.29
N PHE A 239 16.30 14.76 -14.63
CA PHE A 239 16.32 13.68 -13.64
C PHE A 239 17.67 13.62 -12.92
N GLN A 240 18.79 13.74 -13.64
CA GLN A 240 20.13 13.76 -13.06
C GLN A 240 20.30 14.90 -12.04
N ALA A 241 19.73 16.06 -12.33
CA ALA A 241 19.76 17.21 -11.43
C ALA A 241 19.05 16.99 -10.06
N LEU A 242 18.21 15.95 -9.93
CA LEU A 242 17.61 15.58 -8.64
C LEU A 242 18.65 15.11 -7.62
N TYR A 243 19.77 14.57 -8.06
CA TYR A 243 20.84 14.00 -7.23
C TYR A 243 22.04 14.95 -6.98
N GLU A 244 21.99 16.14 -7.55
CA GLU A 244 23.04 17.17 -7.38
C GLU A 244 22.74 18.16 -6.24
N ARG A 245 21.69 17.92 -5.46
CA ARG A 245 21.19 18.82 -4.40
C ARG A 245 21.73 18.48 -3.03
#